data_4e4b35bde0b1e3b38c760ca9ef0886c4
#
_entry.id   4e4b35bde0b1e3b38c760ca9ef0886c4
#
_cell.length_a   1.000
_cell.length_b   1.000
_cell.length_c   1.000
_cell.angle_alpha   90.00
_cell.angle_beta   90.00
_cell.angle_gamma   90.00
#
_symmetry.space_group_name_H-M   'P 1'
#
loop_
_entity.id
_entity.type
_entity.pdbx_description
1 polymer ?
#
loop_
_entity_poly.entity_id
_entity_poly.type
_entity_poly.pdbx_seq_one_letter_code
_entity_poly.pdbx_strand_id
1 'polypeptide(L)'
;MQNQFSRTQLLLGKPAIDTLKGSRVAVFGVGGVGGYVVEVLARSGVGAIDVVDDDRVCLTNVNRQILATLSTVGKHKVDIAEARIHDINPRCIVRKYQTFYLPSNADQFDFSHYDYVVDCIDTVTAKLDLIYRCHDMNIPLLSCMGAAYKLDATAFTVTDIFKTINDPLAKVIRKKLRKTHIKHLKVVYSPEEPLESIDQPEISCRFHCICPNKDMRKCTDRHTIPSSNAWVPATAGLIAGGEVVKDLIAKAQTMRIPPEEEATNEAAIAAHQRAAKMLDEYKQLKAEAQKKVSE
;
A
#
# COMPACT_ATOMS: atom_id res chain seq x y z
N MET A 1 -17.45 13.77 -20.23
CA MET A 1 -17.44 14.70 -19.08
C MET A 1 -16.10 14.62 -18.35
N GLN A 2 -15.51 15.74 -17.98
CA GLN A 2 -14.26 15.76 -17.19
C GLN A 2 -14.52 15.23 -15.78
N ASN A 3 -13.54 14.53 -15.21
CA ASN A 3 -13.53 14.04 -13.84
C ASN A 3 -12.10 14.06 -13.27
N GLN A 4 -11.92 13.67 -12.01
CA GLN A 4 -10.62 13.68 -11.31
C GLN A 4 -9.54 12.83 -11.97
N PHE A 5 -9.90 11.88 -12.83
CA PHE A 5 -8.95 11.00 -13.53
C PHE A 5 -8.70 11.41 -15.00
N SER A 6 -9.29 12.51 -15.48
CA SER A 6 -9.22 12.90 -16.90
C SER A 6 -7.79 13.07 -17.40
N ARG A 7 -6.89 13.66 -16.61
CA ARG A 7 -5.48 13.82 -17.00
C ARG A 7 -4.72 12.50 -17.04
N THR A 8 -5.02 11.59 -16.13
CA THR A 8 -4.46 10.24 -16.13
C THR A 8 -4.97 9.45 -17.35
N GLN A 9 -6.26 9.61 -17.69
CA GLN A 9 -6.83 8.99 -18.88
C GLN A 9 -6.20 9.48 -20.18
N LEU A 10 -5.88 10.78 -20.29
CA LEU A 10 -5.17 11.32 -21.46
C LEU A 10 -3.75 10.74 -21.58
N LEU A 11 -3.12 10.36 -20.48
CA LEU A 11 -1.79 9.76 -20.49
C LEU A 11 -1.82 8.25 -20.81
N LEU A 12 -2.75 7.51 -20.19
CA LEU A 12 -2.74 6.04 -20.18
C LEU A 12 -3.76 5.42 -21.15
N GLY A 13 -4.77 6.17 -21.58
CA GLY A 13 -5.93 5.68 -22.34
C GLY A 13 -7.10 5.27 -21.45
N LYS A 14 -8.31 5.26 -22.03
CA LYS A 14 -9.53 4.87 -21.31
C LYS A 14 -9.52 3.39 -20.85
N PRO A 15 -9.07 2.41 -21.67
CA PRO A 15 -9.02 1.02 -21.25
C PRO A 15 -8.12 0.78 -20.03
N ALA A 16 -7.01 1.52 -19.92
CA ALA A 16 -6.14 1.48 -18.73
C ALA A 16 -6.87 1.99 -17.48
N ILE A 17 -7.63 3.08 -17.58
CA ILE A 17 -8.45 3.59 -16.49
C ILE A 17 -9.55 2.59 -16.09
N ASP A 18 -10.18 1.92 -17.07
CA ASP A 18 -11.19 0.91 -16.79
C ASP A 18 -10.56 -0.34 -16.12
N THR A 19 -9.32 -0.73 -16.49
CA THR A 19 -8.56 -1.76 -15.76
C THR A 19 -8.38 -1.38 -14.29
N LEU A 20 -7.92 -0.15 -14.00
CA LEU A 20 -7.73 0.31 -12.62
C LEU A 20 -9.05 0.34 -11.84
N LYS A 21 -10.13 0.83 -12.45
CA LYS A 21 -11.47 0.82 -11.85
C LYS A 21 -11.99 -0.59 -11.55
N GLY A 22 -11.58 -1.58 -12.32
CA GLY A 22 -11.93 -2.98 -12.11
C GLY A 22 -10.96 -3.75 -11.22
N SER A 23 -9.95 -3.10 -10.66
CA SER A 23 -8.91 -3.75 -9.85
C SER A 23 -9.13 -3.57 -8.36
N ARG A 24 -8.77 -4.62 -7.59
CA ARG A 24 -8.73 -4.63 -6.12
C ARG A 24 -7.29 -4.82 -5.63
N VAL A 25 -6.80 -3.89 -4.83
CA VAL A 25 -5.44 -3.90 -4.28
C VAL A 25 -5.49 -3.90 -2.76
N ALA A 26 -4.75 -4.82 -2.11
CA ALA A 26 -4.56 -4.81 -0.67
C ALA A 26 -3.24 -4.14 -0.31
N VAL A 27 -3.28 -3.23 0.68
CA VAL A 27 -2.10 -2.54 1.22
C VAL A 27 -1.94 -2.90 2.68
N PHE A 28 -0.90 -3.67 2.97
CA PHE A 28 -0.55 -4.08 4.32
C PHE A 28 0.45 -3.11 4.93
N GLY A 29 0.00 -2.38 5.97
CA GLY A 29 0.71 -1.27 6.60
C GLY A 29 0.44 0.07 5.90
N VAL A 30 -0.25 1.00 6.57
CA VAL A 30 -0.55 2.35 6.04
C VAL A 30 0.20 3.45 6.81
N GLY A 31 1.47 3.18 7.06
CA GLY A 31 2.42 4.10 7.69
C GLY A 31 3.05 5.11 6.72
N GLY A 32 4.35 5.39 6.93
CA GLY A 32 5.11 6.37 6.12
C GLY A 32 5.27 6.01 4.65
N VAL A 33 5.31 4.72 4.32
CA VAL A 33 5.38 4.22 2.93
C VAL A 33 3.97 3.91 2.41
N GLY A 34 3.23 3.03 3.11
CA GLY A 34 1.93 2.55 2.62
C GLY A 34 0.86 3.64 2.52
N GLY A 35 0.90 4.69 3.33
CA GLY A 35 0.01 5.84 3.19
C GLY A 35 0.15 6.52 1.81
N TYR A 36 1.38 6.64 1.30
CA TYR A 36 1.62 7.18 -0.04
C TYR A 36 1.29 6.18 -1.16
N VAL A 37 1.42 4.88 -0.92
CA VAL A 37 0.89 3.86 -1.84
C VAL A 37 -0.62 4.04 -2.01
N VAL A 38 -1.36 4.12 -0.90
CA VAL A 38 -2.82 4.34 -0.90
C VAL A 38 -3.19 5.62 -1.66
N GLU A 39 -2.43 6.71 -1.44
CA GLU A 39 -2.61 7.98 -2.15
C GLU A 39 -2.51 7.82 -3.67
N VAL A 40 -1.47 7.14 -4.15
CA VAL A 40 -1.27 6.89 -5.59
C VAL A 40 -2.40 6.03 -6.15
N LEU A 41 -2.77 4.95 -5.49
CA LEU A 41 -3.83 4.04 -5.94
C LEU A 41 -5.18 4.77 -6.06
N ALA A 42 -5.55 5.54 -5.02
CA ALA A 42 -6.79 6.31 -5.01
C ALA A 42 -6.82 7.36 -6.14
N ARG A 43 -5.71 8.11 -6.34
CA ARG A 43 -5.58 9.12 -7.40
C ARG A 43 -5.48 8.55 -8.79
N SER A 44 -5.09 7.29 -8.92
CA SER A 44 -5.05 6.57 -10.20
C SER A 44 -6.40 5.94 -10.58
N GLY A 45 -7.37 5.94 -9.66
CA GLY A 45 -8.72 5.44 -9.93
C GLY A 45 -8.89 3.95 -9.69
N VAL A 46 -8.07 3.32 -8.84
CA VAL A 46 -8.27 1.93 -8.40
C VAL A 46 -9.65 1.77 -7.77
N GLY A 47 -10.40 0.75 -8.21
CA GLY A 47 -11.81 0.58 -7.86
C GLY A 47 -12.04 0.00 -6.47
N ALA A 48 -11.09 -0.78 -5.94
CA ALA A 48 -11.18 -1.30 -4.58
C ALA A 48 -9.80 -1.30 -3.91
N ILE A 49 -9.74 -0.81 -2.68
CA ILE A 49 -8.50 -0.74 -1.88
C ILE A 49 -8.81 -1.30 -0.49
N ASP A 50 -8.14 -2.39 -0.14
CA ASP A 50 -8.21 -2.96 1.19
C ASP A 50 -6.99 -2.45 1.99
N VAL A 51 -7.25 -1.85 3.16
CA VAL A 51 -6.20 -1.26 4.02
C VAL A 51 -6.09 -2.00 5.34
N VAL A 52 -4.87 -2.39 5.68
CA VAL A 52 -4.58 -3.22 6.87
C VAL A 52 -3.55 -2.51 7.75
N ASP A 53 -3.95 -2.09 8.94
CA ASP A 53 -3.07 -1.47 9.95
C ASP A 53 -3.79 -1.46 11.31
N ASP A 54 -3.10 -1.80 12.39
CA ASP A 54 -3.67 -1.81 13.75
C ASP A 54 -3.46 -0.50 14.51
N ASP A 55 -2.57 0.35 14.01
CA ASP A 55 -2.13 1.54 14.71
C ASP A 55 -3.15 2.69 14.70
N ARG A 56 -3.02 3.50 15.73
CA ARG A 56 -3.55 4.87 15.75
C ARG A 56 -2.46 5.87 15.32
N VAL A 57 -2.89 7.00 14.80
CA VAL A 57 -1.98 8.11 14.49
C VAL A 57 -1.35 8.62 15.78
N CYS A 58 -0.03 8.60 15.85
CA CYS A 58 0.76 9.19 16.93
C CYS A 58 1.30 10.56 16.50
N LEU A 59 1.52 11.48 17.43
CA LEU A 59 2.09 12.80 17.16
C LEU A 59 3.43 12.71 16.38
N THR A 60 4.27 11.74 16.74
CA THR A 60 5.55 11.51 16.05
C THR A 60 5.44 10.95 14.63
N ASN A 61 4.24 10.62 14.17
CA ASN A 61 4.00 10.22 12.77
C ASN A 61 3.82 11.43 11.84
N VAL A 62 3.45 12.60 12.37
CA VAL A 62 3.16 13.82 11.60
C VAL A 62 4.34 14.25 10.73
N ASN A 63 5.56 13.95 11.14
CA ASN A 63 6.76 14.29 10.37
C ASN A 63 6.88 13.57 9.01
N ARG A 64 6.17 12.41 8.79
CA ARG A 64 6.39 11.59 7.59
C ARG A 64 5.20 10.81 7.04
N GLN A 65 4.12 10.66 7.81
CA GLN A 65 2.95 9.89 7.36
C GLN A 65 1.88 10.83 6.81
N ILE A 66 1.47 10.65 5.55
CA ILE A 66 0.48 11.51 4.90
C ILE A 66 -0.89 11.50 5.61
N LEU A 67 -1.22 10.41 6.31
CA LEU A 67 -2.45 10.27 7.09
C LEU A 67 -2.38 11.00 8.44
N ALA A 68 -1.17 11.36 8.88
CA ALA A 68 -0.93 11.96 10.19
C ALA A 68 -0.90 13.47 10.10
N THR A 69 -1.88 14.10 10.72
CA THR A 69 -1.97 15.54 10.96
C THR A 69 -2.34 15.78 12.43
N LEU A 70 -2.20 16.99 12.93
CA LEU A 70 -2.58 17.28 14.32
C LEU A 70 -4.05 16.92 14.61
N SER A 71 -4.95 17.13 13.64
CA SER A 71 -6.38 16.80 13.76
C SER A 71 -6.69 15.30 13.68
N THR A 72 -5.74 14.45 13.26
CA THR A 72 -5.93 13.00 13.13
C THR A 72 -5.24 12.21 14.25
N VAL A 73 -4.42 12.85 15.10
CA VAL A 73 -3.78 12.18 16.25
C VAL A 73 -4.82 11.47 17.12
N GLY A 74 -4.56 10.22 17.47
CA GLY A 74 -5.44 9.35 18.25
C GLY A 74 -6.46 8.56 17.44
N LYS A 75 -6.73 8.91 16.18
CA LYS A 75 -7.66 8.16 15.31
C LYS A 75 -6.97 6.95 14.69
N HIS A 76 -7.73 5.90 14.35
CA HIS A 76 -7.18 4.74 13.66
C HIS A 76 -6.73 5.12 12.25
N LYS A 77 -5.54 4.63 11.86
CA LYS A 77 -4.98 4.93 10.54
C LYS A 77 -5.87 4.45 9.39
N VAL A 78 -6.50 3.27 9.55
CA VAL A 78 -7.41 2.73 8.53
C VAL A 78 -8.65 3.58 8.33
N ASP A 79 -9.18 4.23 9.38
CA ASP A 79 -10.33 5.14 9.26
C ASP A 79 -9.96 6.42 8.51
N ILE A 80 -8.77 6.96 8.81
CA ILE A 80 -8.27 8.15 8.10
C ILE A 80 -7.96 7.82 6.65
N ALA A 81 -7.41 6.63 6.38
CA ALA A 81 -7.16 6.17 5.02
C ALA A 81 -8.46 6.06 4.21
N GLU A 82 -9.51 5.45 4.76
CA GLU A 82 -10.84 5.37 4.13
C GLU A 82 -11.40 6.76 3.81
N ALA A 83 -11.43 7.67 4.80
CA ALA A 83 -11.93 9.02 4.59
C ALA A 83 -11.17 9.74 3.48
N ARG A 84 -9.83 9.60 3.45
CA ARG A 84 -8.99 10.21 2.42
C ARG A 84 -9.19 9.57 1.04
N ILE A 85 -9.33 8.24 0.96
CA ILE A 85 -9.64 7.55 -0.30
C ILE A 85 -10.96 8.07 -0.85
N HIS A 86 -12.02 8.17 -0.04
CA HIS A 86 -13.34 8.60 -0.48
C HIS A 86 -13.38 10.08 -0.89
N ASP A 87 -12.55 10.94 -0.28
CA ASP A 87 -12.42 12.35 -0.69
C ASP A 87 -11.75 12.49 -2.07
N ILE A 88 -10.88 11.55 -2.45
CA ILE A 88 -10.19 11.49 -3.74
C ILE A 88 -11.00 10.71 -4.78
N ASN A 89 -11.46 9.52 -4.41
CA ASN A 89 -12.19 8.57 -5.25
C ASN A 89 -13.47 8.09 -4.54
N PRO A 90 -14.56 8.85 -4.63
CA PRO A 90 -15.79 8.56 -3.88
C PRO A 90 -16.46 7.22 -4.21
N ARG A 91 -16.08 6.58 -5.32
CA ARG A 91 -16.63 5.28 -5.75
C ARG A 91 -15.70 4.11 -5.45
N CYS A 92 -14.57 4.35 -4.81
CA CYS A 92 -13.66 3.29 -4.39
C CYS A 92 -14.32 2.45 -3.29
N ILE A 93 -14.31 1.14 -3.45
CA ILE A 93 -14.71 0.22 -2.39
C ILE A 93 -13.52 0.11 -1.43
N VAL A 94 -13.74 0.48 -0.16
CA VAL A 94 -12.70 0.39 0.86
C VAL A 94 -13.09 -0.65 1.90
N ARG A 95 -12.22 -1.63 2.14
CA ARG A 95 -12.32 -2.55 3.27
C ARG A 95 -11.21 -2.22 4.26
N LYS A 96 -11.60 -2.03 5.51
CA LYS A 96 -10.66 -1.71 6.60
C LYS A 96 -10.44 -2.94 7.45
N TYR A 97 -9.17 -3.26 7.68
CA TYR A 97 -8.77 -4.27 8.64
C TYR A 97 -7.93 -3.61 9.72
N GLN A 98 -8.60 -3.29 10.84
CA GLN A 98 -7.95 -2.72 12.02
C GLN A 98 -7.27 -3.84 12.81
N THR A 99 -6.25 -4.43 12.23
CA THR A 99 -5.54 -5.55 12.81
C THR A 99 -4.08 -5.55 12.41
N PHE A 100 -3.25 -6.10 13.29
CA PHE A 100 -1.87 -6.39 12.98
C PHE A 100 -1.79 -7.73 12.23
N TYR A 101 -1.30 -7.69 11.00
CA TYR A 101 -1.17 -8.89 10.19
C TYR A 101 -0.10 -9.82 10.75
N LEU A 102 -0.48 -11.08 10.99
CA LEU A 102 0.39 -12.20 11.38
C LEU A 102 -0.07 -13.48 10.67
N PRO A 103 0.78 -14.51 10.55
CA PRO A 103 0.36 -15.81 10.03
C PRO A 103 -0.86 -16.40 10.74
N SER A 104 -1.01 -16.13 12.05
CA SER A 104 -2.11 -16.63 12.88
C SER A 104 -3.48 -16.04 12.59
N ASN A 105 -3.55 -14.90 11.93
CA ASN A 105 -4.81 -14.25 11.55
C ASN A 105 -4.99 -14.05 10.04
N ALA A 106 -4.12 -14.66 9.25
CA ALA A 106 -4.12 -14.51 7.80
C ALA A 106 -5.41 -15.01 7.13
N ASP A 107 -6.13 -15.93 7.76
CA ASP A 107 -7.40 -16.46 7.26
C ASP A 107 -8.57 -15.45 7.34
N GLN A 108 -8.36 -14.29 7.99
CA GLN A 108 -9.29 -13.17 7.94
C GLN A 108 -9.31 -12.46 6.57
N PHE A 109 -8.31 -12.74 5.71
CA PHE A 109 -8.12 -12.08 4.44
C PHE A 109 -8.38 -13.07 3.30
N ASP A 110 -9.34 -12.73 2.43
CA ASP A 110 -9.56 -13.51 1.22
C ASP A 110 -8.60 -13.04 0.11
N PHE A 111 -7.45 -13.65 0.07
CA PHE A 111 -6.40 -13.33 -0.91
C PHE A 111 -6.85 -13.59 -2.35
N SER A 112 -7.81 -14.48 -2.60
CA SER A 112 -8.29 -14.79 -3.95
C SER A 112 -8.95 -13.61 -4.66
N HIS A 113 -9.38 -12.61 -3.91
CA HIS A 113 -10.00 -11.40 -4.44
C HIS A 113 -8.99 -10.31 -4.85
N TYR A 114 -7.70 -10.45 -4.52
CA TYR A 114 -6.73 -9.41 -4.81
C TYR A 114 -6.09 -9.57 -6.17
N ASP A 115 -6.13 -8.51 -6.97
CA ASP A 115 -5.36 -8.41 -8.21
C ASP A 115 -3.89 -8.10 -7.95
N TYR A 116 -3.62 -7.46 -6.80
CA TYR A 116 -2.28 -7.08 -6.35
C TYR A 116 -2.22 -6.91 -4.83
N VAL A 117 -1.09 -7.26 -4.24
CA VAL A 117 -0.78 -7.04 -2.82
C VAL A 117 0.44 -6.15 -2.69
N VAL A 118 0.36 -5.15 -1.80
CA VAL A 118 1.50 -4.27 -1.47
C VAL A 118 1.85 -4.45 0.00
N ASP A 119 3.07 -4.89 0.24
CA ASP A 119 3.60 -5.11 1.57
C ASP A 119 4.45 -3.92 2.01
N CYS A 120 3.91 -3.11 2.92
CA CYS A 120 4.57 -1.97 3.56
C CYS A 120 4.79 -2.18 5.07
N ILE A 121 4.76 -3.44 5.54
CA ILE A 121 4.96 -3.80 6.94
C ILE A 121 6.46 -3.77 7.27
N ASP A 122 6.83 -3.52 8.52
CA ASP A 122 8.22 -3.57 8.99
C ASP A 122 8.60 -4.89 9.68
N THR A 123 7.62 -5.77 9.93
CA THR A 123 7.82 -7.03 10.66
C THR A 123 8.18 -8.18 9.72
N VAL A 124 9.36 -8.78 9.93
CA VAL A 124 9.90 -9.84 9.08
C VAL A 124 8.97 -11.06 8.97
N THR A 125 8.35 -11.50 10.08
CA THR A 125 7.45 -12.67 10.09
C THR A 125 6.23 -12.43 9.21
N ALA A 126 5.61 -11.26 9.33
CA ALA A 126 4.45 -10.88 8.51
C ALA A 126 4.82 -10.75 7.02
N LYS A 127 5.96 -10.08 6.71
CA LYS A 127 6.45 -10.01 5.32
C LYS A 127 6.66 -11.38 4.69
N LEU A 128 7.28 -12.29 5.39
CA LEU A 128 7.55 -13.64 4.86
C LEU A 128 6.26 -14.41 4.60
N ASP A 129 5.27 -14.31 5.49
CA ASP A 129 3.98 -14.96 5.29
C ASP A 129 3.24 -14.40 4.07
N LEU A 130 3.20 -13.06 3.91
CA LEU A 130 2.64 -12.43 2.71
C LEU A 130 3.34 -12.89 1.42
N ILE A 131 4.68 -12.98 1.46
CA ILE A 131 5.48 -13.43 0.31
C ILE A 131 5.13 -14.88 -0.06
N TYR A 132 5.04 -15.78 0.93
CA TYR A 132 4.70 -17.18 0.70
C TYR A 132 3.28 -17.33 0.16
N ARG A 133 2.29 -16.73 0.82
CA ARG A 133 0.90 -16.82 0.40
C ARG A 133 0.67 -16.26 -1.01
N CYS A 134 1.19 -15.07 -1.29
CA CYS A 134 1.04 -14.47 -2.62
C CYS A 134 1.74 -15.31 -3.70
N HIS A 135 2.92 -15.87 -3.39
CA HIS A 135 3.62 -16.76 -4.31
C HIS A 135 2.81 -18.04 -4.60
N ASP A 136 2.33 -18.71 -3.53
CA ASP A 136 1.60 -19.98 -3.67
C ASP A 136 0.25 -19.81 -4.37
N MET A 137 -0.37 -18.65 -4.23
CA MET A 137 -1.64 -18.28 -4.90
C MET A 137 -1.46 -17.56 -6.23
N ASN A 138 -0.23 -17.36 -6.71
CA ASN A 138 0.07 -16.61 -7.94
C ASN A 138 -0.47 -15.16 -7.95
N ILE A 139 -0.50 -14.50 -6.79
CA ILE A 139 -0.93 -13.12 -6.66
C ILE A 139 0.30 -12.21 -6.78
N PRO A 140 0.28 -11.19 -7.68
CA PRO A 140 1.36 -10.22 -7.75
C PRO A 140 1.58 -9.52 -6.41
N LEU A 141 2.84 -9.47 -5.96
CA LEU A 141 3.25 -8.82 -4.72
C LEU A 141 4.40 -7.85 -4.98
N LEU A 142 4.30 -6.64 -4.46
CA LEU A 142 5.40 -5.70 -4.32
C LEU A 142 5.69 -5.51 -2.83
N SER A 143 6.95 -5.76 -2.41
CA SER A 143 7.34 -5.59 -1.02
C SER A 143 8.29 -4.38 -0.87
N CYS A 144 7.91 -3.42 -0.02
CA CYS A 144 8.75 -2.27 0.30
C CYS A 144 9.76 -2.64 1.39
N MET A 145 11.04 -2.33 1.15
CA MET A 145 12.12 -2.58 2.09
C MET A 145 12.31 -1.40 3.05
N GLY A 146 13.44 -1.33 3.76
CA GLY A 146 13.70 -0.31 4.76
C GLY A 146 13.71 1.11 4.19
N ALA A 147 12.89 2.01 4.76
CA ALA A 147 12.85 3.44 4.42
C ALA A 147 13.21 4.35 5.61
N ALA A 148 13.71 3.79 6.71
CA ALA A 148 14.23 4.52 7.84
C ALA A 148 15.75 4.71 7.71
N TYR A 149 16.32 5.67 8.47
CA TYR A 149 17.76 5.93 8.56
C TYR A 149 18.42 6.36 7.25
N LYS A 150 17.68 7.01 6.33
CA LYS A 150 18.13 7.39 5.00
C LYS A 150 17.80 8.85 4.71
N LEU A 151 18.58 9.47 3.83
CA LEU A 151 18.43 10.87 3.40
C LEU A 151 18.23 11.00 1.90
N ASP A 152 18.78 10.08 1.10
CA ASP A 152 18.69 10.15 -0.36
C ASP A 152 17.44 9.47 -0.88
N ALA A 153 16.39 10.27 -1.15
CA ALA A 153 15.17 9.80 -1.79
C ALA A 153 15.39 9.38 -3.24
N THR A 154 16.42 9.89 -3.92
CA THR A 154 16.70 9.59 -5.33
C THR A 154 17.32 8.22 -5.54
N ALA A 155 17.86 7.62 -4.47
CA ALA A 155 18.46 6.29 -4.51
C ALA A 155 17.44 5.14 -4.53
N PHE A 156 16.13 5.43 -4.33
CA PHE A 156 15.12 4.39 -4.40
C PHE A 156 14.95 3.82 -5.81
N THR A 157 14.90 2.50 -5.88
CA THR A 157 14.73 1.76 -7.13
C THR A 157 13.83 0.54 -6.95
N VAL A 158 13.27 0.09 -8.08
CA VAL A 158 12.51 -1.16 -8.16
C VAL A 158 13.43 -2.24 -8.71
N THR A 159 13.53 -3.35 -7.99
CA THR A 159 14.40 -4.46 -8.40
C THR A 159 13.92 -5.80 -7.83
N ASP A 160 14.66 -6.85 -8.11
CA ASP A 160 14.50 -8.15 -7.46
C ASP A 160 15.23 -8.18 -6.11
N ILE A 161 14.62 -8.81 -5.09
CA ILE A 161 15.19 -8.93 -3.74
C ILE A 161 16.61 -9.49 -3.76
N PHE A 162 16.92 -10.42 -4.68
CA PHE A 162 18.23 -11.06 -4.76
C PHE A 162 19.33 -10.15 -5.31
N LYS A 163 18.96 -9.00 -5.90
CA LYS A 163 19.89 -7.96 -6.39
C LYS A 163 20.12 -6.82 -5.40
N THR A 164 19.43 -6.83 -4.25
CA THR A 164 19.54 -5.77 -3.24
C THR A 164 20.88 -5.81 -2.49
N ILE A 165 21.38 -4.64 -2.10
CA ILE A 165 22.59 -4.44 -1.28
C ILE A 165 22.30 -3.48 -0.13
N ASN A 166 23.12 -3.45 0.89
CA ASN A 166 23.15 -2.49 2.02
C ASN A 166 21.87 -2.36 2.88
N ASP A 167 20.72 -2.84 2.43
CA ASP A 167 19.48 -2.77 3.21
C ASP A 167 19.39 -3.94 4.20
N PRO A 168 19.34 -3.68 5.53
CA PRO A 168 19.30 -4.73 6.55
C PRO A 168 18.05 -5.60 6.48
N LEU A 169 16.87 -5.00 6.20
CA LEU A 169 15.61 -5.74 6.07
C LEU A 169 15.63 -6.65 4.85
N ALA A 170 16.05 -6.12 3.68
CA ALA A 170 16.21 -6.90 2.48
C ALA A 170 17.23 -8.05 2.67
N LYS A 171 18.31 -7.83 3.41
CA LYS A 171 19.31 -8.87 3.74
C LYS A 171 18.68 -10.03 4.51
N VAL A 172 17.82 -9.74 5.49
CA VAL A 172 17.13 -10.76 6.28
C VAL A 172 16.12 -11.54 5.41
N ILE A 173 15.26 -10.84 4.67
CA ILE A 173 14.27 -11.46 3.77
C ILE A 173 14.98 -12.34 2.73
N ARG A 174 15.99 -11.81 2.04
CA ARG A 174 16.78 -12.54 1.03
C ARG A 174 17.42 -13.81 1.60
N LYS A 175 17.97 -13.75 2.84
CA LYS A 175 18.55 -14.92 3.51
C LYS A 175 17.50 -16.00 3.78
N LYS A 176 16.29 -15.62 4.14
CA LYS A 176 15.18 -16.55 4.36
C LYS A 176 14.69 -17.16 3.05
N LEU A 177 14.49 -16.35 2.02
CA LEU A 177 13.99 -16.81 0.72
C LEU A 177 14.98 -17.73 -0.02
N ARG A 178 16.30 -17.57 0.16
CA ARG A 178 17.30 -18.49 -0.40
C ARG A 178 17.10 -19.96 0.00
N LYS A 179 16.39 -20.21 1.10
CA LYS A 179 16.07 -21.57 1.61
C LYS A 179 14.76 -22.12 1.08
N THR A 180 14.10 -21.39 0.17
CA THR A 180 12.79 -21.73 -0.40
C THR A 180 12.88 -21.86 -1.92
N HIS A 181 11.76 -22.26 -2.54
CA HIS A 181 11.63 -22.32 -4.00
C HIS A 181 11.37 -20.94 -4.66
N ILE A 182 11.14 -19.89 -3.86
CA ILE A 182 10.90 -18.52 -4.39
C ILE A 182 12.19 -17.96 -4.94
N LYS A 183 12.20 -17.68 -6.24
CA LYS A 183 13.38 -17.19 -6.99
C LYS A 183 13.30 -15.71 -7.33
N HIS A 184 12.13 -15.11 -7.21
CA HIS A 184 11.87 -13.72 -7.58
C HIS A 184 10.95 -13.06 -6.58
N LEU A 185 11.25 -11.84 -6.19
CA LEU A 185 10.38 -10.96 -5.43
C LEU A 185 10.67 -9.54 -5.84
N LYS A 186 9.66 -8.85 -6.38
CA LYS A 186 9.73 -7.44 -6.73
C LYS A 186 9.75 -6.60 -5.46
N VAL A 187 10.73 -5.73 -5.34
CA VAL A 187 10.89 -4.86 -4.18
C VAL A 187 11.15 -3.41 -4.56
N VAL A 188 10.68 -2.48 -3.72
CA VAL A 188 11.17 -1.10 -3.67
C VAL A 188 12.16 -0.98 -2.54
N TYR A 189 13.37 -0.55 -2.84
CA TYR A 189 14.43 -0.40 -1.85
C TYR A 189 15.41 0.71 -2.23
N SER A 190 16.23 1.13 -1.29
CA SER A 190 17.36 2.04 -1.52
C SER A 190 18.67 1.35 -1.13
N PRO A 191 19.71 1.39 -1.98
CA PRO A 191 21.05 0.88 -1.66
C PRO A 191 21.84 1.78 -0.70
N GLU A 192 21.31 2.94 -0.33
CA GLU A 192 21.93 3.83 0.64
C GLU A 192 22.17 3.09 1.96
N GLU A 193 23.36 3.22 2.51
CA GLU A 193 23.70 2.67 3.84
C GLU A 193 22.90 3.41 4.92
N PRO A 194 22.23 2.67 5.83
CA PRO A 194 21.49 3.31 6.91
C PRO A 194 22.38 4.11 7.82
N LEU A 195 21.98 5.34 8.13
CA LEU A 195 22.62 6.18 9.13
C LEU A 195 22.36 5.66 10.54
N GLU A 196 23.24 5.98 11.48
CA GLU A 196 22.97 5.78 12.89
C GLU A 196 22.07 6.88 13.44
N SER A 197 21.13 6.50 14.31
CA SER A 197 20.32 7.50 15.02
C SER A 197 21.16 8.21 16.06
N ILE A 198 20.99 9.52 16.17
CA ILE A 198 21.55 10.29 17.28
C ILE A 198 20.73 9.95 18.54
N ASP A 199 21.36 9.47 19.58
CA ASP A 199 20.68 9.16 20.83
C ASP A 199 20.30 10.45 21.58
N GLN A 200 19.00 10.63 21.78
CA GLN A 200 18.40 11.77 22.50
C GLN A 200 17.26 11.23 23.37
N PRO A 201 17.58 10.77 24.59
CA PRO A 201 16.60 10.14 25.49
C PRO A 201 15.37 11.01 25.78
N GLU A 202 15.55 12.33 25.89
CA GLU A 202 14.50 13.30 26.24
C GLU A 202 13.39 13.45 25.18
N ILE A 203 13.67 13.14 23.91
CA ILE A 203 12.68 13.17 22.82
C ILE A 203 12.33 11.79 22.28
N SER A 204 12.95 10.74 22.84
CA SER A 204 12.73 9.37 22.37
C SER A 204 11.44 8.78 22.91
N CYS A 205 10.57 8.29 22.01
CA CYS A 205 9.36 7.54 22.40
C CYS A 205 9.66 6.30 23.25
N ARG A 206 10.92 5.83 23.31
CA ARG A 206 11.34 4.73 24.18
C ARG A 206 11.22 5.11 25.65
N PHE A 207 11.54 6.35 26.00
CA PHE A 207 11.55 6.83 27.38
C PHE A 207 10.33 7.69 27.70
N HIS A 208 9.84 8.43 26.72
CA HIS A 208 8.72 9.38 26.86
C HIS A 208 7.63 9.08 25.81
N CYS A 209 6.90 7.96 26.00
CA CYS A 209 5.82 7.59 25.10
C CYS A 209 4.61 8.50 25.31
N ILE A 210 4.24 9.26 24.27
CA ILE A 210 3.05 10.11 24.21
C ILE A 210 1.92 9.50 23.34
N CYS A 211 2.02 8.20 23.01
CA CYS A 211 1.04 7.51 22.21
C CYS A 211 -0.30 7.44 22.93
N PRO A 212 -1.43 7.67 22.21
CA PRO A 212 -2.76 7.65 22.81
C PRO A 212 -3.22 6.27 23.30
N ASN A 213 -2.59 5.20 22.85
CA ASN A 213 -2.91 3.82 23.20
C ASN A 213 -1.73 3.16 23.92
N LYS A 214 -1.84 3.06 25.25
CA LYS A 214 -0.80 2.42 26.10
C LYS A 214 -0.91 0.88 26.13
N ASP A 215 -2.01 0.32 25.64
CA ASP A 215 -2.36 -1.11 25.79
C ASP A 215 -1.92 -1.97 24.60
N MET A 216 -1.50 -1.36 23.49
CA MET A 216 -0.95 -2.04 22.33
C MET A 216 0.58 -1.93 22.32
N ARG A 217 1.27 -2.49 21.32
CA ARG A 217 2.73 -2.51 21.17
C ARG A 217 3.40 -1.24 21.68
N LYS A 218 4.13 -1.38 22.77
CA LYS A 218 4.83 -0.24 23.39
C LYS A 218 6.05 0.13 22.57
N CYS A 219 6.21 1.41 22.27
CA CYS A 219 7.47 1.91 21.70
C CYS A 219 8.68 1.53 22.58
N THR A 220 8.45 1.34 23.88
CA THR A 220 9.43 0.88 24.89
C THR A 220 9.98 -0.52 24.60
N ASP A 221 9.25 -1.38 23.88
CA ASP A 221 9.67 -2.75 23.56
C ASP A 221 10.63 -2.80 22.35
N ARG A 222 10.82 -1.68 21.66
CA ARG A 222 11.77 -1.58 20.54
C ARG A 222 13.17 -1.25 21.04
N HIS A 223 14.18 -1.98 20.58
CA HIS A 223 15.58 -1.69 20.89
C HIS A 223 16.00 -0.30 20.40
N THR A 224 15.52 0.12 19.23
CA THR A 224 15.76 1.44 18.66
C THR A 224 14.46 1.98 18.04
N ILE A 225 14.25 3.30 18.18
CA ILE A 225 13.17 3.99 17.47
C ILE A 225 13.68 4.38 16.09
N PRO A 226 13.06 3.91 14.99
CA PRO A 226 13.51 4.27 13.66
C PRO A 226 13.45 5.78 13.41
N SER A 227 14.60 6.39 13.15
CA SER A 227 14.67 7.79 12.72
C SER A 227 14.25 7.90 11.24
N SER A 228 13.55 8.97 10.89
CA SER A 228 13.03 9.17 9.54
C SER A 228 12.67 10.64 9.28
N ASN A 229 12.44 10.96 8.02
CA ASN A 229 12.08 12.28 7.50
C ASN A 229 10.84 12.19 6.62
N ALA A 230 10.39 13.35 6.10
CA ALA A 230 9.16 13.42 5.31
C ALA A 230 9.30 12.85 3.89
N TRP A 231 10.46 12.97 3.25
CA TRP A 231 10.62 12.71 1.82
C TRP A 231 11.03 11.28 1.47
N VAL A 232 11.85 10.62 2.28
CA VAL A 232 12.37 9.27 1.99
C VAL A 232 11.25 8.22 1.95
N PRO A 233 10.45 8.02 3.00
CA PRO A 233 9.37 7.04 2.95
C PRO A 233 8.25 7.44 1.97
N ALA A 234 8.03 8.76 1.77
CA ALA A 234 7.07 9.24 0.79
C ALA A 234 7.46 8.81 -0.63
N THR A 235 8.73 9.02 -1.02
CA THR A 235 9.23 8.63 -2.33
C THR A 235 9.15 7.12 -2.54
N ALA A 236 9.51 6.31 -1.54
CA ALA A 236 9.34 4.86 -1.61
C ALA A 236 7.88 4.47 -1.88
N GLY A 237 6.93 5.10 -1.18
CA GLY A 237 5.50 4.85 -1.37
C GLY A 237 4.96 5.31 -2.73
N LEU A 238 5.41 6.46 -3.22
CA LEU A 238 5.04 6.97 -4.55
C LEU A 238 5.56 6.04 -5.67
N ILE A 239 6.80 5.57 -5.57
CA ILE A 239 7.38 4.61 -6.51
C ILE A 239 6.60 3.30 -6.46
N ALA A 240 6.33 2.76 -5.25
CA ALA A 240 5.61 1.51 -5.10
C ALA A 240 4.19 1.57 -5.68
N GLY A 241 3.43 2.63 -5.36
CA GLY A 241 2.09 2.84 -5.92
C GLY A 241 2.10 2.96 -7.45
N GLY A 242 3.08 3.70 -7.99
CA GLY A 242 3.27 3.84 -9.44
C GLY A 242 3.60 2.51 -10.13
N GLU A 243 4.43 1.66 -9.51
CA GLU A 243 4.73 0.31 -10.03
C GLU A 243 3.49 -0.58 -10.05
N VAL A 244 2.68 -0.57 -8.99
CA VAL A 244 1.43 -1.35 -8.95
C VAL A 244 0.49 -0.93 -10.09
N VAL A 245 0.31 0.38 -10.30
CA VAL A 245 -0.52 0.91 -11.41
C VAL A 245 0.00 0.42 -12.76
N LYS A 246 1.32 0.51 -13.00
CA LYS A 246 1.94 0.02 -14.25
C LYS A 246 1.77 -1.48 -14.43
N ASP A 247 1.97 -2.27 -13.38
CA ASP A 247 1.86 -3.72 -13.43
C ASP A 247 0.42 -4.18 -13.74
N LEU A 248 -0.58 -3.56 -13.13
CA LEU A 248 -2.00 -3.86 -13.38
C LEU A 248 -2.36 -3.61 -14.85
N ILE A 249 -1.95 -2.46 -15.39
CA ILE A 249 -2.21 -2.07 -16.78
C ILE A 249 -1.44 -2.97 -17.76
N ALA A 250 -0.18 -3.26 -17.47
CA ALA A 250 0.66 -4.11 -18.31
C ALA A 250 0.15 -5.55 -18.35
N LYS A 251 -0.26 -6.12 -17.19
CA LYS A 251 -0.87 -7.45 -17.11
C LYS A 251 -2.16 -7.56 -17.93
N ALA A 252 -2.97 -6.49 -17.92
CA ALA A 252 -4.22 -6.43 -18.68
C ALA A 252 -4.02 -6.01 -20.15
N GLN A 253 -2.83 -5.62 -20.56
CA GLN A 253 -2.50 -5.14 -21.91
C GLN A 253 -3.37 -3.97 -22.39
N THR A 254 -3.76 -3.08 -21.50
CA THR A 254 -4.73 -2.00 -21.78
C THR A 254 -4.09 -0.62 -21.93
N MET A 255 -2.75 -0.54 -21.92
CA MET A 255 -2.04 0.73 -21.98
C MET A 255 -2.12 1.36 -23.38
N ARG A 256 -2.65 2.58 -23.46
CA ARG A 256 -2.66 3.42 -24.66
C ARG A 256 -3.31 2.78 -25.89
N ILE A 257 -4.36 2.00 -25.68
CA ILE A 257 -5.22 1.53 -26.79
C ILE A 257 -5.91 2.76 -27.41
N PRO A 258 -5.82 2.96 -28.76
CA PRO A 258 -6.46 4.07 -29.43
C PRO A 258 -8.00 4.01 -29.30
N PRO A 259 -8.69 5.16 -29.24
CA PRO A 259 -10.16 5.20 -29.10
C PRO A 259 -10.92 4.43 -30.19
N GLU A 260 -10.42 4.41 -31.42
CA GLU A 260 -10.99 3.70 -32.56
C GLU A 260 -10.91 2.17 -32.41
N GLU A 261 -9.99 1.66 -31.64
CA GLU A 261 -9.79 0.24 -31.39
C GLU A 261 -10.53 -0.26 -30.13
N GLU A 262 -10.96 0.63 -29.24
CA GLU A 262 -11.54 0.25 -27.94
C GLU A 262 -12.72 -0.73 -28.06
N ALA A 263 -13.55 -0.59 -29.09
CA ALA A 263 -14.74 -1.41 -29.28
C ALA A 263 -14.45 -2.83 -29.81
N THR A 264 -13.29 -3.05 -30.40
CA THR A 264 -12.88 -4.32 -31.02
C THR A 264 -11.72 -5.00 -30.28
N ASN A 265 -11.00 -4.28 -29.43
CA ASN A 265 -9.87 -4.80 -28.70
C ASN A 265 -10.35 -5.61 -27.49
N GLU A 266 -10.01 -6.89 -27.44
CA GLU A 266 -10.46 -7.82 -26.38
C GLU A 266 -10.05 -7.37 -24.98
N ALA A 267 -8.82 -6.84 -24.83
CA ALA A 267 -8.33 -6.34 -23.54
C ALA A 267 -9.13 -5.10 -23.07
N ALA A 268 -9.47 -4.18 -23.98
CA ALA A 268 -10.30 -3.02 -23.69
C ALA A 268 -11.73 -3.43 -23.28
N ILE A 269 -12.33 -4.37 -24.00
CA ILE A 269 -13.66 -4.91 -23.70
C ILE A 269 -13.67 -5.58 -22.32
N ALA A 270 -12.68 -6.44 -22.04
CA ALA A 270 -12.56 -7.11 -20.75
C ALA A 270 -12.37 -6.11 -19.58
N ALA A 271 -11.54 -5.09 -19.76
CA ALA A 271 -11.33 -4.04 -18.77
C ALA A 271 -12.63 -3.28 -18.49
N HIS A 272 -13.37 -2.92 -19.53
CA HIS A 272 -14.66 -2.24 -19.39
C HIS A 272 -15.69 -3.08 -18.61
N GLN A 273 -15.79 -4.38 -18.92
CA GLN A 273 -16.70 -5.31 -18.22
C GLN A 273 -16.32 -5.44 -16.73
N ARG A 274 -15.04 -5.54 -16.41
CA ARG A 274 -14.57 -5.57 -15.01
C ARG A 274 -14.87 -4.28 -14.26
N ALA A 275 -14.67 -3.13 -14.89
CA ALA A 275 -15.01 -1.83 -14.29
C ALA A 275 -16.52 -1.70 -14.03
N ALA A 276 -17.37 -2.18 -14.95
CA ALA A 276 -18.83 -2.20 -14.76
C ALA A 276 -19.23 -3.09 -13.58
N LYS A 277 -18.66 -4.30 -13.47
CA LYS A 277 -18.91 -5.21 -12.35
C LYS A 277 -18.52 -4.58 -11.00
N MET A 278 -17.36 -3.94 -10.93
CA MET A 278 -16.90 -3.23 -9.70
C MET A 278 -17.85 -2.09 -9.33
N LEU A 279 -18.36 -1.35 -10.32
CA LEU A 279 -19.34 -0.30 -10.08
C LEU A 279 -20.67 -0.84 -9.54
N ASP A 280 -21.11 -2.02 -10.01
CA ASP A 280 -22.33 -2.64 -9.50
C ASP A 280 -22.14 -3.18 -8.09
N GLU A 281 -20.98 -3.75 -7.76
CA GLU A 281 -20.61 -4.10 -6.37
C GLU A 281 -20.68 -2.86 -5.47
N TYR A 282 -20.09 -1.73 -5.89
CA TYR A 282 -20.17 -0.48 -5.15
C TYR A 282 -21.59 -0.02 -4.88
N LYS A 283 -22.48 -0.08 -5.91
CA LYS A 283 -23.89 0.32 -5.77
C LYS A 283 -24.65 -0.56 -4.76
N GLN A 284 -24.39 -1.88 -4.80
CA GLN A 284 -24.99 -2.84 -3.87
C GLN A 284 -24.58 -2.55 -2.44
N LEU A 285 -23.28 -2.41 -2.19
CA LEU A 285 -22.74 -2.08 -0.83
C LEU A 285 -23.31 -0.75 -0.33
N LYS A 286 -23.44 0.26 -1.19
CA LYS A 286 -24.03 1.54 -0.81
C LYS A 286 -25.50 1.42 -0.46
N ALA A 287 -26.29 0.63 -1.19
CA ALA A 287 -27.69 0.39 -0.92
C ALA A 287 -27.89 -0.36 0.41
N GLU A 288 -27.05 -1.36 0.69
CA GLU A 288 -27.06 -2.10 1.97
C GLU A 288 -26.72 -1.18 3.17
N ALA A 289 -25.71 -0.31 3.01
CA ALA A 289 -25.35 0.65 4.05
C ALA A 289 -26.50 1.65 4.34
N GLN A 290 -27.23 2.10 3.32
CA GLN A 290 -28.38 2.99 3.48
C GLN A 290 -29.55 2.30 4.21
N LYS A 291 -29.81 1.01 3.95
CA LYS A 291 -30.84 0.24 4.66
C LYS A 291 -30.53 0.12 6.15
N LYS A 292 -29.28 -0.19 6.51
CA LYS A 292 -28.85 -0.30 7.92
C LYS A 292 -28.92 1.00 8.72
N VAL A 293 -28.95 2.15 8.08
CA VAL A 293 -29.09 3.47 8.74
C VAL A 293 -30.57 3.85 8.92
N SER A 294 -31.46 3.26 8.10
CA SER A 294 -32.91 3.52 8.14
C SER A 294 -33.68 2.55 9.07
N GLU A 295 -33.05 1.49 9.51
CA GLU A 295 -33.49 0.57 10.59
C GLU A 295 -32.96 1.02 11.96
#